data_9bb48e01f23daeade09e4602ed1de809
#
_entry.id   9bb48e01f23daeade09e4602ed1de809
#
_cell.length_a   1.000
_cell.length_b   1.000
_cell.length_c   1.000
_cell.angle_alpha   90.00
_cell.angle_beta   90.00
_cell.angle_gamma   90.00
#
_symmetry.space_group_name_H-M   'P 1'
#
loop_
_entity.id
_entity.type
_entity.pdbx_description
1 polymer ?
#
loop_
_entity_poly.entity_id
_entity_poly.type
_entity_poly.pdbx_seq_one_letter_code
_entity_poly.pdbx_strand_id
1 'polypeptide(L)'
;RQSQPITMDSFSATHLTPMQRQLMEMFVASDSHSLSKHEICNALWPKKDDASETLYALISRLKRELDKTSNYDIISDRGRAYILKRRKSEG
;
A
#
# COMPACT_ATOMS: atom_id res chain seq x y z
N ARG A 1 -6.84 -22.98 -4.71
CA ARG A 1 -6.45 -22.85 -4.71
C ARG A 1 -5.42 -22.27 -4.33
N GLN A 2 -4.64 -21.95 -4.65
CA GLN A 2 -3.57 -21.52 -4.36
C GLN A 2 -3.51 -20.19 -4.68
N SER A 3 -3.61 -19.23 -3.89
CA SER A 3 -3.40 -17.91 -4.12
C SER A 3 -1.99 -17.65 -4.29
N GLN A 4 -1.60 -16.91 -5.26
CA GLN A 4 -0.24 -16.55 -5.44
C GLN A 4 0.12 -15.44 -4.51
N PRO A 5 1.31 -15.44 -3.93
CA PRO A 5 1.71 -14.36 -3.06
C PRO A 5 1.87 -13.08 -3.89
N ILE A 6 1.59 -11.96 -3.28
CA ILE A 6 1.80 -10.67 -3.91
C ILE A 6 3.28 -10.36 -3.77
N THR A 7 3.93 -10.02 -4.87
CA THR A 7 5.33 -9.66 -4.85
C THR A 7 5.54 -8.34 -5.55
N MET A 8 6.70 -7.78 -5.43
CA MET A 8 7.00 -6.50 -6.09
C MET A 8 6.95 -6.62 -7.62
N ASP A 9 7.10 -7.82 -8.15
CA ASP A 9 6.98 -8.01 -9.59
C ASP A 9 5.57 -7.65 -10.08
N SER A 10 4.58 -7.75 -9.23
CA SER A 10 3.22 -7.40 -9.60
C SER A 10 3.09 -5.92 -9.91
N PHE A 11 4.06 -5.12 -9.50
CA PHE A 11 3.99 -3.69 -9.69
C PHE A 11 5.09 -3.18 -10.60
N SER A 12 5.66 -4.05 -11.43
CA SER A 12 6.77 -3.65 -12.30
C SER A 12 6.37 -2.58 -13.30
N ALA A 13 5.10 -2.51 -13.68
CA ALA A 13 4.65 -1.49 -14.62
C ALA A 13 4.19 -0.22 -13.93
N THR A 14 4.22 -0.18 -12.60
CA THR A 14 3.74 0.97 -11.85
C THR A 14 4.92 1.88 -11.54
N HIS A 15 4.74 3.16 -11.82
CA HIS A 15 5.79 4.12 -11.51
C HIS A 15 5.65 4.51 -10.05
N LEU A 16 6.56 4.06 -9.22
CA LEU A 16 6.52 4.34 -7.79
C LEU A 16 7.65 5.28 -7.42
N THR A 17 7.32 6.29 -6.63
CA THR A 17 8.35 7.13 -6.03
C THR A 17 9.08 6.28 -4.99
N PRO A 18 10.26 6.67 -4.54
CA PRO A 18 10.98 5.89 -3.53
C PRO A 18 10.15 5.63 -2.28
N MET A 19 9.37 6.60 -1.84
CA MET A 19 8.55 6.42 -0.66
C MET A 19 7.39 5.47 -0.91
N GLN A 20 6.78 5.57 -2.08
CA GLN A 20 5.70 4.66 -2.44
C GLN A 20 6.23 3.24 -2.56
N ARG A 21 7.42 3.09 -3.11
CA ARG A 21 8.02 1.78 -3.24
C ARG A 21 8.30 1.18 -1.86
N GLN A 22 8.81 1.98 -0.95
CA GLN A 22 9.08 1.51 0.39
C GLN A 22 7.80 1.02 1.06
N LEU A 23 6.72 1.76 0.90
CA LEU A 23 5.43 1.38 1.45
C LEU A 23 4.93 0.08 0.83
N MET A 24 5.04 -0.06 -0.48
CA MET A 24 4.61 -1.28 -1.13
C MET A 24 5.42 -2.48 -0.67
N GLU A 25 6.71 -2.29 -0.45
CA GLU A 25 7.55 -3.37 0.05
C GLU A 25 7.11 -3.79 1.44
N MET A 26 6.68 -2.85 2.26
CA MET A 26 6.17 -3.17 3.59
C MET A 26 4.88 -4.00 3.50
N PHE A 27 3.99 -3.62 2.58
CA PHE A 27 2.75 -4.37 2.41
C PHE A 27 3.05 -5.80 1.94
N VAL A 28 3.96 -5.93 0.99
CA VAL A 28 4.28 -7.23 0.44
C VAL A 28 4.93 -8.12 1.51
N ALA A 29 5.73 -7.53 2.39
CA ALA A 29 6.40 -8.28 3.42
C ALA A 29 5.48 -8.68 4.57
N SER A 30 4.35 -8.02 4.70
CA SER A 30 3.41 -8.35 5.77
C SER A 30 2.65 -9.62 5.43
N ASP A 31 2.51 -10.52 6.37
CA ASP A 31 1.82 -11.77 6.14
C ASP A 31 0.38 -11.55 5.70
N SER A 32 -0.30 -10.59 6.28
CA SER A 32 -1.69 -10.32 5.95
C SER A 32 -1.84 -9.21 4.94
N HIS A 33 -0.72 -8.65 4.47
CA HIS A 33 -0.72 -7.50 3.56
C HIS A 33 -1.48 -6.34 4.17
N SER A 34 -1.40 -6.22 5.49
CA SER A 34 -2.09 -5.18 6.23
C SER A 34 -1.08 -4.45 7.10
N LEU A 35 -1.16 -3.15 7.15
CA LEU A 35 -0.25 -2.34 7.95
C LEU A 35 -1.07 -1.30 8.69
N SER A 36 -0.80 -1.12 9.98
CA SER A 36 -1.47 -0.08 10.72
C SER A 36 -0.90 1.27 10.33
N LYS A 37 -1.66 2.32 10.52
CA LYS A 37 -1.17 3.66 10.25
C LYS A 37 0.06 3.95 11.08
N HIS A 38 0.06 3.49 12.32
CA HIS A 38 1.17 3.70 13.22
C HIS A 38 2.44 3.05 12.67
N GLU A 39 2.32 1.81 12.17
CA GLU A 39 3.46 1.13 11.60
C GLU A 39 4.02 1.88 10.40
N ILE A 40 3.13 2.35 9.54
CA ILE A 40 3.56 3.05 8.34
C ILE A 40 4.23 4.37 8.70
N CYS A 41 3.61 5.15 9.56
CA CYS A 41 4.16 6.44 9.93
C CYS A 41 5.49 6.30 10.65
N ASN A 42 5.59 5.29 11.50
CA ASN A 42 6.82 5.08 12.24
C ASN A 42 7.97 4.64 11.31
N ALA A 43 7.64 3.90 10.27
CA ALA A 43 8.68 3.44 9.34
C ALA A 43 9.09 4.51 8.34
N LEU A 44 8.14 5.28 7.83
CA LEU A 44 8.43 6.24 6.80
C LEU A 44 8.79 7.62 7.35
N TRP A 45 8.20 7.99 8.45
CA TRP A 45 8.46 9.30 9.05
C TRP A 45 8.67 9.19 10.55
N PRO A 46 9.74 8.51 10.97
CA PRO A 46 9.94 8.23 12.41
C PRO A 46 10.11 9.47 13.27
N LYS A 47 10.50 10.58 12.67
CA LYS A 47 10.72 11.78 13.43
C LYS A 47 9.57 12.76 13.37
N LYS A 48 8.49 12.40 12.69
CA LYS A 48 7.37 13.32 12.55
C LYS A 48 6.33 12.96 13.58
N ASP A 49 5.85 13.96 14.33
CA ASP A 49 4.88 13.69 15.37
C ASP A 49 3.55 13.23 14.82
N ASP A 50 3.06 13.85 13.80
CA ASP A 50 1.76 13.49 13.26
C ASP A 50 1.87 13.52 11.75
N ALA A 51 1.94 12.38 11.15
CA ALA A 51 2.07 12.26 9.71
C ALA A 51 0.76 11.83 9.05
N SER A 52 -0.37 12.02 9.72
CA SER A 52 -1.65 11.56 9.18
C SER A 52 -1.96 12.14 7.82
N GLU A 53 -1.80 13.44 7.65
CA GLU A 53 -2.09 14.06 6.36
C GLU A 53 -1.09 13.62 5.31
N THR A 54 0.16 13.48 5.69
CA THR A 54 1.20 13.04 4.78
C THR A 54 0.91 11.61 4.31
N LEU A 55 0.50 10.77 5.23
CA LEU A 55 0.15 9.39 4.90
C LEU A 55 -1.07 9.36 3.99
N TYR A 56 -2.08 10.16 4.29
CA TYR A 56 -3.29 10.18 3.47
C TYR A 56 -2.95 10.59 2.05
N ALA A 57 -2.11 11.59 1.87
CA ALA A 57 -1.71 12.03 0.54
C ALA A 57 -0.92 10.95 -0.19
N LEU A 58 -0.02 10.28 0.53
CA LEU A 58 0.79 9.21 -0.06
C LEU A 58 -0.12 8.07 -0.52
N ILE A 59 -1.04 7.65 0.32
CA ILE A 59 -1.96 6.56 -0.01
C ILE A 59 -2.85 6.96 -1.20
N SER A 60 -3.35 8.19 -1.23
CA SER A 60 -4.21 8.62 -2.33
C SER A 60 -3.48 8.58 -3.66
N ARG A 61 -2.24 9.04 -3.69
CA ARG A 61 -1.46 9.01 -4.91
C ARG A 61 -1.13 7.59 -5.32
N LEU A 62 -0.79 6.76 -4.34
CA LEU A 62 -0.45 5.38 -4.62
C LEU A 62 -1.66 4.62 -5.16
N LYS A 63 -2.84 4.84 -4.58
CA LYS A 63 -4.05 4.20 -5.05
C LYS A 63 -4.31 4.57 -6.50
N ARG A 64 -4.11 5.83 -6.86
CA ARG A 64 -4.33 6.28 -8.21
C ARG A 64 -3.39 5.59 -9.19
N GLU A 65 -2.12 5.44 -8.81
CA GLU A 65 -1.17 4.77 -9.68
C GLU A 65 -1.50 3.29 -9.80
N LEU A 66 -1.89 2.65 -8.72
CA LEU A 66 -2.26 1.24 -8.76
C LEU A 66 -3.51 1.03 -9.62
N ASP A 67 -4.44 1.97 -9.57
CA ASP A 67 -5.65 1.86 -10.35
C ASP A 67 -5.34 1.90 -11.85
N LYS A 68 -4.32 2.64 -12.25
CA LYS A 68 -3.97 2.74 -13.66
C LYS A 68 -3.15 1.57 -14.15
N THR A 69 -2.32 0.98 -13.31
CA THR A 69 -1.31 0.08 -13.80
C THR A 69 -1.40 -1.33 -13.23
N SER A 70 -2.30 -1.58 -12.31
CA SER A 70 -2.37 -2.90 -11.69
C SER A 70 -3.80 -3.21 -11.28
N ASN A 71 -4.00 -4.45 -10.81
CA ASN A 71 -5.30 -4.87 -10.32
C ASN A 71 -5.37 -4.86 -8.81
N TYR A 72 -4.48 -4.14 -8.16
CA TYR A 72 -4.46 -4.07 -6.71
C TYR A 72 -4.97 -2.73 -6.22
N ASP A 73 -5.40 -2.71 -5.00
CA ASP A 73 -5.90 -1.48 -4.39
C ASP A 73 -5.55 -1.52 -2.90
N ILE A 74 -5.57 -0.37 -2.28
CA ILE A 74 -5.31 -0.25 -0.86
C ILE A 74 -6.59 0.21 -0.21
N ILE A 75 -7.07 -0.55 0.77
CA ILE A 75 -8.34 -0.28 1.40
C ILE A 75 -8.12 0.10 2.84
N SER A 76 -8.85 1.10 3.31
CA SER A 76 -8.76 1.51 4.69
C SER A 76 -9.60 0.56 5.55
N ASP A 77 -9.02 0.09 6.66
CA ASP A 77 -9.72 -0.80 7.55
C ASP A 77 -10.05 -0.02 8.80
N ARG A 78 -11.27 0.45 8.90
CA ARG A 78 -11.79 1.13 10.07
C ARG A 78 -10.99 2.37 10.45
N GLY A 79 -10.32 2.97 9.51
CA GLY A 79 -9.54 4.16 9.78
C GLY A 79 -8.28 3.94 10.60
N ARG A 80 -7.92 2.68 10.87
CA ARG A 80 -6.75 2.39 11.68
C ARG A 80 -5.63 1.75 10.91
N ALA A 81 -5.95 1.09 9.82
CA ALA A 81 -4.97 0.34 9.06
C ALA A 81 -5.30 0.41 7.58
N TYR A 82 -4.36 -0.01 6.76
CA TYR A 82 -4.59 -0.12 5.34
C TYR A 82 -4.26 -1.56 4.93
N ILE A 83 -4.97 -2.06 3.95
CA ILE A 83 -4.82 -3.43 3.48
C ILE A 83 -4.61 -3.40 1.98
N LEU A 84 -3.60 -4.10 1.50
CA LEU A 84 -3.37 -4.25 0.07
C LEU A 84 -4.14 -5.47 -0.39
N LYS A 85 -5.06 -5.28 -1.31
CA LYS A 85 -5.90 -6.36 -1.82
C LYS A 85 -5.95 -6.34 -3.32
N ARG A 86 -6.22 -7.48 -3.92
CA ARG A 86 -6.42 -7.54 -5.34
C ARG A 86 -7.82 -7.02 -5.64
N ARG A 87 -7.94 -6.14 -6.63
CA ARG A 87 -9.22 -5.60 -7.00
C ARG A 87 -10.02 -6.70 -7.67
N LYS A 88 -11.33 -6.77 -7.33
CA LYS A 88 -12.13 -7.76 -7.92
C LYS A 88 -12.38 -7.42 -9.32
N SER A 89 -12.16 -8.34 -10.21
CA SER A 89 -12.40 -8.12 -11.61
C SER A 89 -13.84 -8.24 -11.89
N GLU A 90 -14.37 -7.40 -12.74
CA GLU A 90 -15.67 -7.47 -12.98
C GLU A 90 -15.91 -8.34 -13.99
N GLY A 91 -15.61 -9.03 -14.36
CA GLY A 91 -15.89 -9.96 -15.30
C GLY A 91 -16.28 -10.07 -16.39
#